data_59a6e9d095cec6966e31baf58e4d84f8
#
_entry.id   59a6e9d095cec6966e31baf58e4d84f8
#
_cell.length_a   1.000
_cell.length_b   1.000
_cell.length_c   1.000
_cell.angle_alpha   90.00
_cell.angle_beta   90.00
_cell.angle_gamma   90.00
#
_symmetry.space_group_name_H-M   'P 1'
#
loop_
_entity.id
_entity.type
_entity.pdbx_description
1 polymer ?
#
loop_
_entity_poly.entity_id
_entity_poly.type
_entity_poly.pdbx_seq_one_letter_code
_entity_poly.pdbx_strand_id
1 'polypeptide(L)'
;MKNNKKLTKFILFIAAIIIIAATKSDIYRQIRESQGTINNVYRHLITHYVDDIDLEKFTKLSIDNMLSDLDPYTVYLVKDQRKGLDMLTKGKYSGVGIQIGKRDNQLTVISPMENSPAKRAGIVSGDLILKIDGRDTDNLSMDDAAKLIRGRKGTQIILTIDRFGYDEWIEFTLTREDIAVQDVSYSGMIDETTGYIRLVRFSKNSAIEMDKALTNLLSNNMSSLILDLRDNPGGLLKSAVSILDLFIDKGELLVWTEGKTKQSHRKYFSKNDPIVPGSVQIAVLINRGSASASEIVAGVMQDLDRGVVVGRQSFGKGLVQTIYNLDKEKSLKVTTAKYYIPSGRLIQKPGYLPDELLADSTKSADTLFETTGGRRVDGGGGITPDHVIAMDPATPILS
;
A
#
# COMPACT_ATOMS: atom_id res chain seq x y z
N MET A 1 17.67 51.85 -31.74
CA MET A 1 17.98 50.42 -31.57
C MET A 1 17.35 49.74 -30.34
N LYS A 2 16.97 50.43 -29.26
CA LYS A 2 16.37 49.81 -28.06
C LYS A 2 14.91 49.28 -28.24
N ASN A 3 14.12 49.84 -29.16
CA ASN A 3 12.73 49.47 -29.36
C ASN A 3 12.53 48.16 -30.14
N ASN A 4 13.45 47.82 -31.05
CA ASN A 4 13.33 46.57 -31.85
C ASN A 4 13.51 45.32 -30.99
N LYS A 5 14.37 45.36 -29.96
CA LYS A 5 14.57 44.20 -29.05
C LYS A 5 13.34 43.90 -28.19
N LYS A 6 12.56 44.89 -27.80
CA LYS A 6 11.30 44.69 -27.06
C LYS A 6 10.20 44.11 -27.97
N LEU A 7 10.12 44.56 -29.20
CA LEU A 7 9.18 44.04 -30.19
C LEU A 7 9.48 42.60 -30.57
N THR A 8 10.76 42.24 -30.76
CA THR A 8 11.18 40.87 -31.06
C THR A 8 10.88 39.92 -29.90
N LYS A 9 11.11 40.32 -28.64
CA LYS A 9 10.75 39.52 -27.45
C LYS A 9 9.23 39.33 -27.33
N PHE A 10 8.45 40.33 -27.65
CA PHE A 10 6.99 40.26 -27.63
C PHE A 10 6.46 39.30 -28.71
N ILE A 11 7.00 39.38 -29.94
CA ILE A 11 6.66 38.46 -31.04
C ILE A 11 7.02 37.02 -30.68
N LEU A 12 8.20 36.77 -30.13
CA LEU A 12 8.60 35.44 -29.67
C LEU A 12 7.72 34.91 -28.55
N PHE A 13 7.26 35.75 -27.64
CA PHE A 13 6.32 35.36 -26.57
C PHE A 13 4.95 35.01 -27.13
N ILE A 14 4.42 35.78 -28.10
CA ILE A 14 3.15 35.44 -28.77
C ILE A 14 3.29 34.16 -29.58
N ALA A 15 4.39 33.96 -30.30
CA ALA A 15 4.65 32.72 -31.06
C ALA A 15 4.72 31.50 -30.14
N ALA A 16 5.35 31.61 -28.98
CA ALA A 16 5.38 30.56 -27.98
C ALA A 16 3.97 30.22 -27.44
N ILE A 17 3.13 31.24 -27.19
CA ILE A 17 1.73 31.01 -26.75
C ILE A 17 0.92 30.31 -27.85
N ILE A 18 1.09 30.71 -29.11
CA ILE A 18 0.39 30.08 -30.26
C ILE A 18 0.82 28.63 -30.44
N ILE A 19 2.11 28.34 -30.31
CA ILE A 19 2.64 26.97 -30.39
C ILE A 19 2.08 26.10 -29.24
N ILE A 20 2.05 26.62 -28.01
CA ILE A 20 1.48 25.91 -26.85
C ILE A 20 -0.02 25.69 -27.01
N ALA A 21 -0.75 26.65 -27.58
CA ALA A 21 -2.17 26.52 -27.86
C ALA A 21 -2.45 25.50 -28.97
N ALA A 22 -1.62 25.47 -30.02
CA ALA A 22 -1.73 24.55 -31.13
C ALA A 22 -1.44 23.09 -30.69
N THR A 23 -0.42 22.86 -29.89
CA THR A 23 -0.12 21.52 -29.37
C THR A 23 -1.20 21.00 -28.44
N LYS A 24 -1.79 21.86 -27.58
CA LYS A 24 -2.94 21.47 -26.75
C LYS A 24 -4.17 21.13 -27.58
N SER A 25 -4.46 21.94 -28.63
CA SER A 25 -5.56 21.68 -29.55
C SER A 25 -5.45 20.33 -30.24
N ASP A 26 -4.23 19.91 -30.60
CA ASP A 26 -3.99 18.65 -31.26
C ASP A 26 -4.21 17.44 -30.35
N ILE A 27 -3.77 17.50 -29.09
CA ILE A 27 -4.04 16.46 -28.09
C ILE A 27 -5.56 16.32 -27.83
N TYR A 28 -6.29 17.42 -27.69
CA TYR A 28 -7.73 17.36 -27.46
C TYR A 28 -8.48 16.78 -28.67
N ARG A 29 -8.01 17.07 -29.90
CA ARG A 29 -8.56 16.47 -31.10
C ARG A 29 -8.32 14.96 -31.12
N GLN A 30 -7.10 14.50 -30.86
CA GLN A 30 -6.75 13.08 -30.81
C GLN A 30 -7.56 12.32 -29.74
N ILE A 31 -7.73 12.91 -28.55
CA ILE A 31 -8.57 12.33 -27.49
C ILE A 31 -10.02 12.15 -27.98
N ARG A 32 -10.60 13.17 -28.61
CA ARG A 32 -11.98 13.13 -29.11
C ARG A 32 -12.16 12.08 -30.20
N GLU A 33 -11.23 11.99 -31.16
CA GLU A 33 -11.24 11.01 -32.23
C GLU A 33 -11.14 9.58 -31.67
N SER A 34 -10.23 9.34 -30.73
CA SER A 34 -10.06 8.05 -30.07
C SER A 34 -11.29 7.64 -29.25
N GLN A 35 -11.85 8.58 -28.47
CA GLN A 35 -13.09 8.33 -27.72
C GLN A 35 -14.25 8.02 -28.66
N GLY A 36 -14.38 8.77 -29.80
CA GLY A 36 -15.40 8.53 -30.81
C GLY A 36 -15.28 7.12 -31.42
N THR A 37 -14.08 6.69 -31.73
CA THR A 37 -13.82 5.34 -32.26
C THR A 37 -14.21 4.26 -31.26
N ILE A 38 -13.75 4.35 -30.02
CA ILE A 38 -14.09 3.38 -28.96
C ILE A 38 -15.61 3.30 -28.76
N ASN A 39 -16.28 4.45 -28.68
CA ASN A 39 -17.73 4.49 -28.48
C ASN A 39 -18.51 3.88 -29.66
N ASN A 40 -18.08 4.14 -30.89
CA ASN A 40 -18.69 3.56 -32.09
C ASN A 40 -18.48 2.03 -32.13
N VAL A 41 -17.29 1.53 -31.87
CA VAL A 41 -17.01 0.09 -31.80
C VAL A 41 -17.88 -0.56 -30.73
N TYR A 42 -17.86 -0.01 -29.51
CA TYR A 42 -18.68 -0.51 -28.40
C TYR A 42 -20.16 -0.58 -28.77
N ARG A 43 -20.73 0.51 -29.32
CA ARG A 43 -22.12 0.58 -29.73
C ARG A 43 -22.47 -0.46 -30.81
N HIS A 44 -21.63 -0.62 -31.85
CA HIS A 44 -21.86 -1.60 -32.91
C HIS A 44 -21.82 -3.02 -32.40
N LEU A 45 -20.89 -3.35 -31.52
CA LEU A 45 -20.82 -4.68 -30.88
C LEU A 45 -22.09 -4.99 -30.09
N ILE A 46 -22.51 -4.07 -29.23
CA ILE A 46 -23.71 -4.27 -28.39
C ILE A 46 -24.99 -4.37 -29.23
N THR A 47 -25.05 -3.63 -30.37
CA THR A 47 -26.28 -3.57 -31.18
C THR A 47 -26.39 -4.69 -32.21
N HIS A 48 -25.25 -5.22 -32.71
CA HIS A 48 -25.25 -6.07 -33.90
C HIS A 48 -24.54 -7.43 -33.69
N TYR A 49 -23.93 -7.66 -32.53
CA TYR A 49 -23.31 -8.98 -32.28
C TYR A 49 -24.39 -10.06 -32.24
N VAL A 50 -24.06 -11.25 -32.72
CA VAL A 50 -25.04 -12.35 -32.95
C VAL A 50 -25.66 -12.88 -31.64
N ASP A 51 -24.93 -12.86 -30.52
CA ASP A 51 -25.38 -13.30 -29.23
C ASP A 51 -25.55 -12.15 -28.24
N ASP A 52 -26.34 -12.35 -27.21
CA ASP A 52 -26.52 -11.37 -26.13
C ASP A 52 -25.22 -11.14 -25.36
N ILE A 53 -24.85 -9.89 -25.16
CA ILE A 53 -23.65 -9.47 -24.42
C ILE A 53 -24.05 -9.01 -23.03
N ASP A 54 -23.48 -9.63 -21.99
CA ASP A 54 -23.51 -9.09 -20.62
C ASP A 54 -22.73 -7.80 -20.55
N LEU A 55 -23.42 -6.67 -20.51
CA LEU A 55 -22.83 -5.34 -20.55
C LEU A 55 -21.87 -5.03 -19.39
N GLU A 56 -22.19 -5.49 -18.18
CA GLU A 56 -21.36 -5.22 -17.00
C GLU A 56 -20.02 -5.99 -17.13
N LYS A 57 -20.10 -7.27 -17.45
CA LYS A 57 -18.93 -8.12 -17.66
C LYS A 57 -18.08 -7.65 -18.85
N PHE A 58 -18.73 -7.31 -19.98
CA PHE A 58 -18.04 -6.84 -21.18
C PHE A 58 -17.32 -5.52 -20.94
N THR A 59 -17.99 -4.56 -20.27
CA THR A 59 -17.38 -3.27 -19.92
C THR A 59 -16.17 -3.47 -19.02
N LYS A 60 -16.29 -4.34 -17.99
CA LYS A 60 -15.18 -4.64 -17.08
C LYS A 60 -14.00 -5.23 -17.83
N LEU A 61 -14.22 -6.24 -18.67
CA LEU A 61 -13.15 -6.86 -19.47
C LEU A 61 -12.49 -5.87 -20.43
N SER A 62 -13.28 -5.01 -21.08
CA SER A 62 -12.75 -3.99 -22.00
C SER A 62 -11.84 -2.99 -21.27
N ILE A 63 -12.24 -2.56 -20.07
CA ILE A 63 -11.40 -1.66 -19.24
C ILE A 63 -10.16 -2.40 -18.74
N ASP A 64 -10.29 -3.61 -18.22
CA ASP A 64 -9.16 -4.40 -17.74
C ASP A 64 -8.13 -4.64 -18.86
N ASN A 65 -8.57 -4.96 -20.09
CA ASN A 65 -7.70 -5.10 -21.25
C ASN A 65 -7.02 -3.77 -21.66
N MET A 66 -7.75 -2.64 -21.57
CA MET A 66 -7.16 -1.33 -21.82
C MET A 66 -6.07 -0.97 -20.82
N LEU A 67 -6.17 -1.47 -19.58
CA LEU A 67 -5.21 -1.21 -18.51
C LEU A 67 -4.05 -2.20 -18.47
N SER A 68 -4.18 -3.39 -19.10
CA SER A 68 -3.17 -4.46 -19.06
C SER A 68 -1.82 -4.05 -19.64
N ASP A 69 -1.81 -3.12 -20.60
CA ASP A 69 -0.61 -2.60 -21.24
C ASP A 69 0.04 -1.43 -20.49
N LEU A 70 -0.53 -1.07 -19.35
CA LEU A 70 0.07 -0.09 -18.42
C LEU A 70 0.91 -0.83 -17.35
N ASP A 71 1.01 -0.29 -16.19
CA ASP A 71 1.68 -0.94 -15.06
C ASP A 71 0.72 -1.87 -14.28
N PRO A 72 1.23 -2.85 -13.49
CA PRO A 72 0.40 -3.81 -12.79
C PRO A 72 -0.39 -3.22 -11.60
N TYR A 73 -0.22 -1.94 -11.30
CA TYR A 73 -0.87 -1.26 -10.17
C TYR A 73 -2.02 -0.35 -10.61
N THR A 74 -2.08 -0.02 -11.92
CA THR A 74 -3.19 0.73 -12.52
C THR A 74 -4.34 -0.23 -12.79
N VAL A 75 -5.41 -0.14 -11.98
CA VAL A 75 -6.51 -1.11 -11.99
C VAL A 75 -7.87 -0.43 -11.84
N TYR A 76 -8.87 -1.03 -12.49
CA TYR A 76 -10.27 -0.69 -12.35
C TYR A 76 -10.89 -1.48 -11.19
N LEU A 77 -11.50 -0.79 -10.24
CA LEU A 77 -12.02 -1.36 -9.00
C LEU A 77 -13.54 -1.23 -8.96
N VAL A 78 -14.23 -2.34 -8.74
CA VAL A 78 -15.68 -2.41 -8.60
C VAL A 78 -16.07 -2.93 -7.22
N LYS A 79 -17.17 -2.41 -6.66
CA LYS A 79 -17.82 -2.86 -5.41
C LYS A 79 -16.86 -3.34 -4.30
N ASP A 80 -16.65 -4.65 -4.22
CA ASP A 80 -15.93 -5.29 -3.09
C ASP A 80 -14.42 -5.00 -3.09
N GLN A 81 -13.80 -4.83 -4.25
CA GLN A 81 -12.38 -4.47 -4.34
C GLN A 81 -12.10 -3.07 -3.75
N ARG A 82 -13.10 -2.19 -3.77
CA ARG A 82 -13.02 -0.86 -3.14
C ARG A 82 -13.02 -0.94 -1.60
N LYS A 83 -13.68 -1.94 -1.00
CA LYS A 83 -13.70 -2.13 0.46
C LYS A 83 -12.29 -2.34 1.05
N GLY A 84 -11.40 -2.99 0.31
CA GLY A 84 -10.00 -3.14 0.69
C GLY A 84 -9.25 -1.79 0.83
N LEU A 85 -9.56 -0.83 -0.04
CA LEU A 85 -9.02 0.53 0.04
C LEU A 85 -9.55 1.31 1.25
N ASP A 86 -10.81 1.11 1.61
CA ASP A 86 -11.40 1.74 2.79
C ASP A 86 -10.71 1.28 4.08
N MET A 87 -10.26 0.04 4.14
CA MET A 87 -9.50 -0.47 5.28
C MET A 87 -8.15 0.26 5.43
N LEU A 88 -7.42 0.50 4.33
CA LEU A 88 -6.17 1.26 4.32
C LEU A 88 -6.39 2.72 4.69
N THR A 89 -7.45 3.34 4.14
CA THR A 89 -7.68 4.78 4.33
C THR A 89 -8.36 5.11 5.66
N LYS A 90 -9.20 4.22 6.19
CA LYS A 90 -9.97 4.44 7.43
C LYS A 90 -9.35 3.76 8.66
N GLY A 91 -8.43 2.79 8.47
CA GLY A 91 -7.82 2.00 9.54
C GLY A 91 -8.84 1.13 10.29
N LYS A 92 -9.98 0.81 9.65
CA LYS A 92 -11.05 -0.02 10.21
C LYS A 92 -11.83 -0.70 9.09
N TYR A 93 -12.44 -1.84 9.43
CA TYR A 93 -13.40 -2.52 8.55
C TYR A 93 -14.67 -2.86 9.36
N SER A 94 -15.78 -3.12 8.67
CA SER A 94 -16.98 -3.57 9.34
C SER A 94 -17.08 -5.10 9.31
N GLY A 95 -17.22 -5.70 10.49
CA GLY A 95 -17.24 -7.14 10.70
C GLY A 95 -17.44 -7.49 12.18
N VAL A 96 -17.05 -8.70 12.56
CA VAL A 96 -17.22 -9.19 13.94
C VAL A 96 -15.89 -9.32 14.71
N GLY A 97 -14.75 -9.02 14.07
CA GLY A 97 -13.44 -9.00 14.72
C GLY A 97 -12.89 -10.39 15.05
N ILE A 98 -12.83 -11.26 14.04
CA ILE A 98 -12.22 -12.59 14.13
C ILE A 98 -11.07 -12.66 13.12
N GLN A 99 -9.92 -13.12 13.57
CA GLN A 99 -8.87 -13.60 12.70
C GLN A 99 -9.14 -15.08 12.42
N ILE A 100 -9.28 -15.44 11.15
CA ILE A 100 -9.56 -16.81 10.70
C ILE A 100 -8.37 -17.39 9.97
N GLY A 101 -8.28 -18.71 9.98
CA GLY A 101 -7.30 -19.50 9.23
C GLY A 101 -7.91 -20.85 8.81
N LYS A 102 -7.17 -21.64 8.04
CA LYS A 102 -7.51 -23.04 7.80
C LYS A 102 -6.55 -23.94 8.59
N ARG A 103 -7.11 -24.87 9.32
CA ARG A 103 -6.39 -25.96 9.97
C ARG A 103 -7.06 -27.27 9.56
N ASP A 104 -6.28 -28.22 9.05
CA ASP A 104 -6.80 -29.49 8.53
C ASP A 104 -7.98 -29.30 7.55
N ASN A 105 -7.83 -28.30 6.65
CA ASN A 105 -8.83 -27.83 5.68
C ASN A 105 -10.12 -27.24 6.28
N GLN A 106 -10.25 -27.12 7.60
CA GLN A 106 -11.38 -26.54 8.29
C GLN A 106 -11.18 -25.07 8.64
N LEU A 107 -12.23 -24.28 8.49
CA LEU A 107 -12.19 -22.85 8.83
C LEU A 107 -12.15 -22.69 10.36
N THR A 108 -11.06 -22.14 10.87
CA THR A 108 -10.76 -22.08 12.31
C THR A 108 -10.57 -20.64 12.77
N VAL A 109 -11.04 -20.31 13.95
CA VAL A 109 -10.74 -19.06 14.65
C VAL A 109 -9.31 -19.12 15.17
N ILE A 110 -8.42 -18.30 14.60
CA ILE A 110 -7.05 -18.14 15.11
C ILE A 110 -7.09 -17.32 16.40
N SER A 111 -7.75 -16.16 16.37
CA SER A 111 -8.01 -15.36 17.57
C SER A 111 -9.16 -14.39 17.36
N PRO A 112 -10.02 -14.14 18.35
CA PRO A 112 -10.90 -12.99 18.37
C PRO A 112 -10.11 -11.73 18.73
N MET A 113 -10.44 -10.61 18.07
CA MET A 113 -9.78 -9.31 18.33
C MET A 113 -10.33 -8.70 19.64
N GLU A 114 -9.46 -8.06 20.39
CA GLU A 114 -9.87 -7.37 21.61
C GLU A 114 -10.95 -6.31 21.34
N ASN A 115 -11.89 -6.14 22.26
CA ASN A 115 -13.02 -5.23 22.17
C ASN A 115 -13.95 -5.46 20.95
N SER A 116 -13.90 -6.63 20.33
CA SER A 116 -14.73 -6.97 19.17
C SER A 116 -16.05 -7.66 19.59
N PRO A 117 -17.07 -7.67 18.70
CA PRO A 117 -18.30 -8.45 18.94
C PRO A 117 -18.05 -9.92 19.21
N ALA A 118 -17.12 -10.53 18.49
CA ALA A 118 -16.77 -11.95 18.67
C ALA A 118 -16.17 -12.23 20.05
N LYS A 119 -15.24 -11.38 20.51
CA LYS A 119 -14.63 -11.51 21.85
C LYS A 119 -15.66 -11.35 22.96
N ARG A 120 -16.54 -10.32 22.83
CA ARG A 120 -17.61 -10.09 23.81
C ARG A 120 -18.64 -11.23 23.86
N ALA A 121 -18.88 -11.88 22.73
CA ALA A 121 -19.79 -13.04 22.65
C ALA A 121 -19.17 -14.34 23.18
N GLY A 122 -17.85 -14.37 23.46
CA GLY A 122 -17.18 -15.56 24.00
C GLY A 122 -16.64 -16.52 22.94
N ILE A 123 -16.44 -16.08 21.69
CA ILE A 123 -15.68 -16.82 20.70
C ILE A 123 -14.22 -16.90 21.14
N VAL A 124 -13.60 -18.06 21.00
CA VAL A 124 -12.24 -18.33 21.45
C VAL A 124 -11.36 -18.87 20.32
N SER A 125 -10.03 -18.82 20.52
CA SER A 125 -9.06 -19.44 19.59
C SER A 125 -9.27 -20.95 19.57
N GLY A 126 -9.21 -21.55 18.37
CA GLY A 126 -9.43 -22.97 18.14
C GLY A 126 -10.88 -23.35 17.82
N ASP A 127 -11.84 -22.44 17.93
CA ASP A 127 -13.22 -22.67 17.49
C ASP A 127 -13.24 -22.99 15.97
N LEU A 128 -13.92 -24.07 15.57
CA LEU A 128 -14.13 -24.42 14.17
C LEU A 128 -15.43 -23.76 13.69
N ILE A 129 -15.37 -23.00 12.61
CA ILE A 129 -16.53 -22.36 12.02
C ILE A 129 -17.13 -23.31 11.00
N LEU A 130 -18.21 -24.00 11.36
CA LEU A 130 -18.90 -24.95 10.49
C LEU A 130 -19.80 -24.26 9.49
N LYS A 131 -20.55 -23.22 9.94
CA LYS A 131 -21.47 -22.48 9.09
C LYS A 131 -21.39 -20.97 9.32
N ILE A 132 -21.66 -20.22 8.25
CA ILE A 132 -21.83 -18.77 8.24
C ILE A 132 -23.19 -18.46 7.61
N ASP A 133 -24.13 -17.89 8.38
CA ASP A 133 -25.52 -17.63 7.97
C ASP A 133 -26.18 -18.89 7.33
N GLY A 134 -25.95 -20.06 7.95
CA GLY A 134 -26.46 -21.35 7.51
C GLY A 134 -25.72 -22.00 6.33
N ARG A 135 -24.71 -21.34 5.74
CA ARG A 135 -23.86 -21.89 4.67
C ARG A 135 -22.70 -22.68 5.26
N ASP A 136 -22.50 -23.91 4.80
CA ASP A 136 -21.35 -24.72 5.17
C ASP A 136 -20.04 -24.09 4.68
N THR A 137 -18.98 -24.22 5.50
CA THR A 137 -17.67 -23.58 5.23
C THR A 137 -16.64 -24.49 4.57
N ASP A 138 -16.91 -25.79 4.42
CA ASP A 138 -15.95 -26.81 3.96
C ASP A 138 -15.31 -26.47 2.60
N ASN A 139 -16.10 -25.91 1.67
CA ASN A 139 -15.65 -25.58 0.31
C ASN A 139 -15.36 -24.08 0.12
N LEU A 140 -15.39 -23.26 1.18
CA LEU A 140 -15.13 -21.85 1.06
C LEU A 140 -13.61 -21.57 1.00
N SER A 141 -13.20 -20.69 0.10
CA SER A 141 -11.88 -20.09 0.20
C SER A 141 -11.82 -19.17 1.42
N MET A 142 -10.59 -18.88 1.91
CA MET A 142 -10.38 -17.91 2.99
C MET A 142 -10.97 -16.54 2.67
N ASP A 143 -10.82 -16.10 1.41
CA ASP A 143 -11.35 -14.81 0.95
C ASP A 143 -12.88 -14.80 0.95
N ASP A 144 -13.53 -15.88 0.54
CA ASP A 144 -15.00 -15.96 0.51
C ASP A 144 -15.58 -16.04 1.93
N ALA A 145 -14.96 -16.81 2.81
CA ALA A 145 -15.32 -16.82 4.23
C ALA A 145 -15.16 -15.40 4.85
N ALA A 146 -14.04 -14.73 4.59
CA ALA A 146 -13.83 -13.37 5.06
C ALA A 146 -14.85 -12.36 4.48
N LYS A 147 -15.28 -12.52 3.22
CA LYS A 147 -16.35 -11.69 2.61
C LYS A 147 -17.69 -11.90 3.30
N LEU A 148 -18.03 -13.15 3.64
CA LEU A 148 -19.29 -13.47 4.35
C LEU A 148 -19.28 -12.92 5.78
N ILE A 149 -18.16 -13.05 6.49
CA ILE A 149 -18.01 -12.54 7.88
C ILE A 149 -18.06 -11.02 7.92
N ARG A 150 -17.45 -10.34 6.94
CA ARG A 150 -17.55 -8.89 6.76
C ARG A 150 -18.94 -8.52 6.23
N GLY A 151 -19.34 -7.28 6.44
CA GLY A 151 -20.62 -6.80 5.93
C GLY A 151 -20.90 -5.37 6.38
N ARG A 152 -22.12 -4.91 6.17
CA ARG A 152 -22.55 -3.57 6.58
C ARG A 152 -22.63 -3.49 8.11
N LYS A 153 -22.08 -2.44 8.71
CA LYS A 153 -22.21 -2.14 10.13
C LYS A 153 -23.68 -2.17 10.58
N GLY A 154 -23.92 -2.79 11.73
CA GLY A 154 -25.26 -2.95 12.32
C GLY A 154 -26.06 -4.15 11.77
N THR A 155 -25.58 -4.86 10.74
CA THR A 155 -26.21 -6.11 10.31
C THR A 155 -25.75 -7.28 11.19
N GLN A 156 -26.60 -8.28 11.33
CA GLN A 156 -26.29 -9.50 12.06
C GLN A 156 -25.65 -10.55 11.16
N ILE A 157 -24.93 -11.47 11.78
CA ILE A 157 -24.39 -12.70 11.21
C ILE A 157 -24.53 -13.81 12.24
N ILE A 158 -24.82 -15.02 11.78
CA ILE A 158 -24.88 -16.22 12.61
C ILE A 158 -23.67 -17.10 12.28
N LEU A 159 -22.87 -17.44 13.29
CA LEU A 159 -21.79 -18.40 13.18
C LEU A 159 -22.15 -19.66 13.96
N THR A 160 -22.15 -20.81 13.27
CA THR A 160 -22.27 -22.13 13.91
C THR A 160 -20.86 -22.64 14.16
N ILE A 161 -20.54 -22.87 15.41
CA ILE A 161 -19.18 -23.20 15.90
C ILE A 161 -19.18 -24.63 16.47
N ASP A 162 -18.17 -25.40 16.12
CA ASP A 162 -17.78 -26.61 16.83
C ASP A 162 -16.59 -26.27 17.74
N ARG A 163 -16.75 -26.53 19.03
CA ARG A 163 -15.76 -26.21 20.06
C ARG A 163 -15.32 -27.46 20.78
N PHE A 164 -14.03 -27.69 20.83
CA PHE A 164 -13.46 -28.82 21.57
C PHE A 164 -13.93 -28.85 23.03
N GLY A 165 -14.45 -30.02 23.46
CA GLY A 165 -14.98 -30.22 24.81
C GLY A 165 -16.47 -29.89 24.98
N TYR A 166 -17.18 -29.60 23.88
CA TYR A 166 -18.65 -29.43 23.86
C TYR A 166 -19.24 -30.49 22.94
N ASP A 167 -20.33 -31.12 23.36
CA ASP A 167 -21.01 -32.19 22.60
C ASP A 167 -21.93 -31.62 21.50
N GLU A 168 -22.38 -30.37 21.65
CA GLU A 168 -23.30 -29.71 20.72
C GLU A 168 -22.64 -28.49 20.08
N TRP A 169 -23.06 -28.18 18.84
CA TRP A 169 -22.64 -26.98 18.16
C TRP A 169 -23.21 -25.73 18.82
N ILE A 170 -22.41 -24.67 18.85
CA ILE A 170 -22.77 -23.40 19.49
C ILE A 170 -23.11 -22.39 18.40
N GLU A 171 -24.27 -21.76 18.47
CA GLU A 171 -24.63 -20.66 17.58
C GLU A 171 -24.38 -19.31 18.23
N PHE A 172 -23.61 -18.47 17.53
CA PHE A 172 -23.33 -17.09 17.93
C PHE A 172 -24.01 -16.13 16.95
N THR A 173 -24.99 -15.37 17.41
CA THR A 173 -25.56 -14.24 16.67
C THR A 173 -24.76 -12.99 16.99
N LEU A 174 -24.02 -12.45 16.01
CA LEU A 174 -23.13 -11.32 16.19
C LEU A 174 -23.61 -10.13 15.37
N THR A 175 -23.50 -8.92 15.93
CA THR A 175 -23.75 -7.69 15.19
C THR A 175 -22.43 -7.16 14.65
N ARG A 176 -22.35 -6.88 13.33
CA ARG A 176 -21.15 -6.30 12.71
C ARG A 176 -20.93 -4.88 13.17
N GLU A 177 -19.74 -4.59 13.60
CA GLU A 177 -19.28 -3.28 14.06
C GLU A 177 -18.05 -2.80 13.28
N ASP A 178 -17.66 -1.54 13.48
CA ASP A 178 -16.37 -1.02 13.00
C ASP A 178 -15.25 -1.63 13.84
N ILE A 179 -14.48 -2.52 13.27
CA ILE A 179 -13.33 -3.17 13.89
C ILE A 179 -12.09 -2.35 13.58
N ALA A 180 -11.46 -1.79 14.60
CA ALA A 180 -10.16 -1.13 14.46
C ALA A 180 -9.10 -2.18 14.14
N VAL A 181 -8.30 -1.91 13.13
CA VAL A 181 -7.18 -2.77 12.78
C VAL A 181 -5.92 -2.10 13.27
N GLN A 182 -5.20 -2.77 14.16
CA GLN A 182 -3.93 -2.28 14.66
C GLN A 182 -2.86 -2.39 13.55
N ASP A 183 -2.15 -1.30 13.34
CA ASP A 183 -1.05 -1.23 12.39
C ASP A 183 0.27 -1.63 13.06
N VAL A 184 0.45 -1.26 14.34
CA VAL A 184 1.48 -1.77 15.23
C VAL A 184 0.96 -3.06 15.86
N SER A 185 1.34 -4.21 15.31
CA SER A 185 0.85 -5.53 15.78
C SER A 185 1.51 -5.99 17.07
N TYR A 186 2.69 -5.45 17.37
CA TYR A 186 3.42 -5.70 18.61
C TYR A 186 4.36 -4.55 18.95
N SER A 187 4.50 -4.22 20.23
CA SER A 187 5.55 -3.36 20.77
C SER A 187 5.90 -3.78 22.17
N GLY A 188 7.19 -3.84 22.50
CA GLY A 188 7.68 -4.22 23.83
C GLY A 188 9.19 -4.19 23.92
N MET A 189 9.72 -4.22 25.14
CA MET A 189 11.14 -4.44 25.39
C MET A 189 11.46 -5.92 25.18
N ILE A 190 12.55 -6.25 24.47
CA ILE A 190 13.06 -7.62 24.30
C ILE A 190 14.20 -7.94 25.26
N ASP A 191 14.86 -6.92 25.76
CA ASP A 191 15.81 -6.97 26.87
C ASP A 191 15.76 -5.63 27.66
N GLU A 192 16.70 -5.37 28.54
CA GLU A 192 16.71 -4.20 29.44
C GLU A 192 16.82 -2.86 28.66
N THR A 193 17.35 -2.87 27.43
CA THR A 193 17.68 -1.66 26.66
C THR A 193 17.14 -1.64 25.24
N THR A 194 16.69 -2.78 24.72
CA THR A 194 16.27 -2.93 23.33
C THR A 194 14.75 -3.02 23.21
N GLY A 195 14.16 -2.02 22.56
CA GLY A 195 12.75 -2.03 22.15
C GLY A 195 12.56 -2.74 20.81
N TYR A 196 11.40 -3.36 20.63
CA TYR A 196 10.97 -3.96 19.37
C TYR A 196 9.57 -3.48 19.03
N ILE A 197 9.39 -3.05 17.77
CA ILE A 197 8.08 -2.65 17.21
C ILE A 197 7.89 -3.38 15.89
N ARG A 198 6.74 -4.07 15.73
CA ARG A 198 6.32 -4.65 14.45
C ARG A 198 5.18 -3.84 13.87
N LEU A 199 5.46 -3.17 12.74
CA LEU A 199 4.48 -2.42 11.95
C LEU A 199 4.08 -3.25 10.73
N VAL A 200 2.79 -3.59 10.60
CA VAL A 200 2.31 -4.51 9.54
C VAL A 200 1.63 -3.80 8.37
N ARG A 201 1.35 -2.49 8.49
CA ARG A 201 0.85 -1.66 7.38
C ARG A 201 0.94 -0.17 7.71
N PHE A 202 0.68 0.66 6.70
CA PHE A 202 0.66 2.12 6.82
C PHE A 202 -0.75 2.66 6.55
N SER A 203 -1.63 2.65 7.56
CA SER A 203 -2.94 3.32 7.52
C SER A 203 -2.84 4.74 8.07
N LYS A 204 -3.95 5.46 8.11
CA LYS A 204 -3.98 6.81 8.69
C LYS A 204 -3.68 6.84 10.19
N ASN A 205 -3.80 5.71 10.90
CA ASN A 205 -3.60 5.62 12.33
C ASN A 205 -2.17 5.17 12.71
N SER A 206 -1.40 4.66 11.75
CA SER A 206 -0.09 4.03 12.03
C SER A 206 0.91 4.96 12.71
N ALA A 207 0.92 6.25 12.37
CA ALA A 207 1.81 7.21 13.04
C ALA A 207 1.42 7.45 14.50
N ILE A 208 0.12 7.47 14.82
CA ILE A 208 -0.38 7.62 16.20
C ILE A 208 -0.06 6.37 17.04
N GLU A 209 -0.21 5.18 16.44
CA GLU A 209 0.13 3.93 17.12
C GLU A 209 1.64 3.80 17.33
N MET A 210 2.44 4.21 16.34
CA MET A 210 3.90 4.25 16.43
C MET A 210 4.37 5.22 17.52
N ASP A 211 3.82 6.43 17.57
CA ASP A 211 4.15 7.44 18.60
C ASP A 211 3.89 6.89 20.02
N LYS A 212 2.72 6.29 20.24
CA LYS A 212 2.40 5.63 21.52
C LYS A 212 3.37 4.52 21.88
N ALA A 213 3.72 3.66 20.91
CA ALA A 213 4.64 2.56 21.11
C ALA A 213 6.03 3.09 21.49
N LEU A 214 6.55 4.07 20.73
CA LEU A 214 7.85 4.68 20.98
C LEU A 214 7.90 5.41 22.32
N THR A 215 6.87 6.19 22.67
CA THR A 215 6.79 6.88 23.96
C THR A 215 6.83 5.89 25.12
N ASN A 216 6.11 4.76 25.01
CA ASN A 216 6.14 3.72 26.03
C ASN A 216 7.54 3.07 26.16
N LEU A 217 8.19 2.75 25.04
CA LEU A 217 9.53 2.14 25.06
C LEU A 217 10.59 3.10 25.62
N LEU A 218 10.54 4.37 25.23
CA LEU A 218 11.44 5.42 25.77
C LEU A 218 11.27 5.59 27.28
N SER A 219 10.04 5.51 27.79
CA SER A 219 9.78 5.57 29.24
C SER A 219 10.32 4.34 30.00
N ASN A 220 10.62 3.25 29.29
CA ASN A 220 11.26 2.04 29.80
C ASN A 220 12.77 1.98 29.50
N ASN A 221 13.41 3.15 29.33
CA ASN A 221 14.87 3.30 29.12
C ASN A 221 15.40 2.63 27.83
N MET A 222 14.60 2.59 26.77
CA MET A 222 15.04 2.08 25.47
C MET A 222 16.22 2.93 24.95
N SER A 223 17.36 2.30 24.63
CA SER A 223 18.52 2.88 23.98
C SER A 223 18.80 2.31 22.59
N SER A 224 18.13 1.22 22.22
CA SER A 224 18.17 0.60 20.90
C SER A 224 16.78 0.17 20.46
N LEU A 225 16.47 0.29 19.15
CA LEU A 225 15.16 -0.05 18.58
C LEU A 225 15.32 -0.99 17.40
N ILE A 226 14.54 -2.06 17.40
CA ILE A 226 14.29 -2.89 16.22
C ILE A 226 12.92 -2.53 15.66
N LEU A 227 12.89 -1.94 14.47
CA LEU A 227 11.67 -1.66 13.70
C LEU A 227 11.46 -2.75 12.65
N ASP A 228 10.50 -3.64 12.87
CA ASP A 228 10.21 -4.76 11.97
C ASP A 228 9.15 -4.37 10.94
N LEU A 229 9.58 -4.28 9.68
CA LEU A 229 8.76 -4.01 8.49
C LEU A 229 8.66 -5.25 7.58
N ARG A 230 9.06 -6.43 8.04
CA ARG A 230 8.97 -7.67 7.24
C ARG A 230 7.50 -7.99 6.96
N ASP A 231 7.23 -8.37 5.70
CA ASP A 231 5.90 -8.69 5.17
C ASP A 231 4.89 -7.52 5.25
N ASN A 232 5.38 -6.30 5.40
CA ASN A 232 4.56 -5.09 5.37
C ASN A 232 4.47 -4.55 3.94
N PRO A 233 3.31 -4.69 3.24
CA PRO A 233 3.16 -4.27 1.85
C PRO A 233 3.10 -2.75 1.66
N GLY A 234 3.26 -1.98 2.73
CA GLY A 234 3.19 -0.53 2.73
C GLY A 234 1.81 0.02 3.06
N GLY A 235 1.41 1.07 2.35
CA GLY A 235 0.15 1.78 2.54
C GLY A 235 0.26 3.25 2.16
N LEU A 236 -0.24 4.14 3.02
CA LEU A 236 -0.30 5.57 2.73
C LEU A 236 1.09 6.24 2.83
N LEU A 237 1.51 6.91 1.76
CA LEU A 237 2.76 7.68 1.73
C LEU A 237 2.81 8.73 2.85
N LYS A 238 1.69 9.41 3.11
CA LYS A 238 1.62 10.40 4.20
C LYS A 238 1.89 9.77 5.57
N SER A 239 1.48 8.53 5.77
CA SER A 239 1.73 7.81 7.03
C SER A 239 3.20 7.44 7.19
N ALA A 240 3.88 7.05 6.09
CA ALA A 240 5.33 6.85 6.11
C ALA A 240 6.08 8.15 6.47
N VAL A 241 5.69 9.27 5.86
CA VAL A 241 6.25 10.59 6.18
C VAL A 241 6.01 10.95 7.65
N SER A 242 4.80 10.73 8.17
CA SER A 242 4.49 11.04 9.58
C SER A 242 5.22 10.11 10.56
N ILE A 243 5.49 8.86 10.19
CA ILE A 243 6.31 7.95 11.00
C ILE A 243 7.77 8.40 10.99
N LEU A 244 8.31 8.74 9.82
CA LEU A 244 9.69 9.25 9.70
C LEU A 244 9.91 10.54 10.50
N ASP A 245 8.90 11.39 10.60
CA ASP A 245 8.92 12.63 11.38
C ASP A 245 9.14 12.38 12.90
N LEU A 246 8.92 11.14 13.37
CA LEU A 246 9.20 10.74 14.77
C LEU A 246 10.69 10.43 15.00
N PHE A 247 11.47 10.26 13.94
CA PHE A 247 12.86 9.77 13.98
C PHE A 247 13.88 10.73 13.40
N ILE A 248 13.48 11.60 12.46
CA ILE A 248 14.37 12.41 11.60
C ILE A 248 14.28 13.87 12.02
N ASP A 249 15.44 14.52 12.07
CA ASP A 249 15.56 15.92 12.46
C ASP A 249 14.73 16.84 11.56
N LYS A 250 14.20 17.88 12.16
CA LYS A 250 13.34 18.84 11.47
C LYS A 250 14.01 19.50 10.28
N GLY A 251 13.31 19.52 9.16
CA GLY A 251 13.73 20.18 7.93
C GLY A 251 14.41 19.26 6.92
N GLU A 252 14.67 18.01 7.27
CA GLU A 252 15.26 17.04 6.35
C GLU A 252 14.28 16.61 5.28
N LEU A 253 14.76 16.44 4.04
CA LEU A 253 13.99 15.91 2.93
C LEU A 253 13.81 14.40 3.13
N LEU A 254 12.56 13.94 3.19
CA LEU A 254 12.22 12.53 3.39
C LEU A 254 11.93 11.81 2.08
N VAL A 255 11.10 12.41 1.24
CA VAL A 255 10.70 11.81 -0.04
C VAL A 255 10.19 12.90 -0.97
N TRP A 256 10.39 12.73 -2.28
CA TRP A 256 9.68 13.54 -3.25
C TRP A 256 9.04 12.69 -4.33
N THR A 257 8.06 13.25 -4.99
CA THR A 257 7.33 12.58 -6.08
C THR A 257 7.44 13.37 -7.35
N GLU A 258 7.53 12.67 -8.49
CA GLU A 258 7.54 13.22 -9.82
C GLU A 258 6.57 12.47 -10.73
N GLY A 259 5.76 13.21 -11.49
CA GLY A 259 4.80 12.65 -12.42
C GLY A 259 4.44 13.64 -13.52
N LYS A 260 3.46 13.30 -14.33
CA LYS A 260 3.07 14.09 -15.52
C LYS A 260 2.50 15.48 -15.18
N THR A 261 1.84 15.62 -14.04
CA THR A 261 1.14 16.86 -13.66
C THR A 261 1.90 17.61 -12.56
N LYS A 262 1.71 18.94 -12.49
CA LYS A 262 2.32 19.74 -11.41
C LYS A 262 1.91 19.27 -10.01
N GLN A 263 0.70 18.74 -9.85
CA GLN A 263 0.21 18.19 -8.59
C GLN A 263 0.96 16.92 -8.16
N SER A 264 1.57 16.22 -9.12
CA SER A 264 2.39 15.02 -8.87
C SER A 264 3.81 15.33 -8.43
N HIS A 265 4.26 16.58 -8.55
CA HIS A 265 5.58 17.03 -8.06
C HIS A 265 5.44 17.57 -6.65
N ARG A 266 5.84 16.79 -5.66
CA ARG A 266 5.75 17.15 -4.24
C ARG A 266 7.01 16.74 -3.51
N LYS A 267 7.47 17.61 -2.60
CA LYS A 267 8.54 17.31 -1.64
C LYS A 267 7.94 17.21 -0.24
N TYR A 268 8.38 16.21 0.51
CA TYR A 268 7.95 15.97 1.88
C TYR A 268 9.17 16.07 2.78
N PHE A 269 9.08 16.95 3.77
CA PHE A 269 10.13 17.21 4.74
C PHE A 269 9.63 16.83 6.12
N SER A 270 10.55 16.48 7.02
CA SER A 270 10.28 16.41 8.45
C SER A 270 9.86 17.79 8.97
N LYS A 271 8.90 17.82 9.88
CA LYS A 271 8.26 19.06 10.34
C LYS A 271 8.52 19.35 11.80
N ASN A 272 8.66 18.31 12.59
CA ASN A 272 8.83 18.39 14.04
C ASN A 272 10.22 17.91 14.44
N ASP A 273 10.63 18.25 15.64
CA ASP A 273 11.80 17.62 16.24
C ASP A 273 11.45 16.15 16.56
N PRO A 274 12.38 15.21 16.36
CA PRO A 274 12.12 13.80 16.56
C PRO A 274 11.83 13.47 18.03
N ILE A 275 10.90 12.55 18.28
CA ILE A 275 10.68 12.05 19.64
C ILE A 275 11.72 11.00 20.05
N VAL A 276 12.32 10.32 19.06
CA VAL A 276 13.39 9.34 19.29
C VAL A 276 14.73 10.04 19.21
N PRO A 277 15.48 10.16 20.34
CA PRO A 277 16.77 10.82 20.37
C PRO A 277 17.74 10.23 19.36
N GLY A 278 18.63 11.08 18.80
CA GLY A 278 19.67 10.64 17.87
C GLY A 278 20.66 9.60 18.46
N SER A 279 20.74 9.52 19.79
CA SER A 279 21.55 8.52 20.49
C SER A 279 20.95 7.11 20.47
N VAL A 280 19.64 6.96 20.22
CA VAL A 280 18.99 5.65 20.12
C VAL A 280 19.41 4.99 18.80
N GLN A 281 20.04 3.82 18.90
CA GLN A 281 20.43 3.03 17.73
C GLN A 281 19.21 2.36 17.11
N ILE A 282 19.12 2.32 15.78
CA ILE A 282 17.95 1.78 15.07
C ILE A 282 18.39 0.72 14.06
N ALA A 283 17.75 -0.46 14.13
CA ALA A 283 17.80 -1.49 13.11
C ALA A 283 16.42 -1.64 12.47
N VAL A 284 16.34 -1.53 11.15
CA VAL A 284 15.11 -1.72 10.38
C VAL A 284 15.14 -3.08 9.69
N LEU A 285 14.22 -3.97 10.05
CA LEU A 285 14.14 -5.30 9.44
C LEU A 285 13.24 -5.27 8.20
N ILE A 286 13.76 -5.77 7.08
CA ILE A 286 13.01 -5.89 5.82
C ILE A 286 13.17 -7.26 5.18
N ASN A 287 12.21 -7.59 4.30
CA ASN A 287 12.28 -8.76 3.43
C ASN A 287 11.57 -8.49 2.09
N ARG A 288 11.43 -9.52 1.24
CA ARG A 288 10.74 -9.42 -0.06
C ARG A 288 9.27 -8.99 0.03
N GLY A 289 8.63 -9.13 1.19
CA GLY A 289 7.26 -8.66 1.46
C GLY A 289 7.19 -7.19 1.88
N SER A 290 8.33 -6.55 2.18
CA SER A 290 8.42 -5.12 2.50
C SER A 290 8.32 -4.30 1.22
N ALA A 291 7.25 -3.48 1.07
CA ALA A 291 6.98 -2.76 -0.18
C ALA A 291 6.51 -1.32 0.06
N SER A 292 6.72 -0.44 -0.95
CA SER A 292 6.15 0.92 -1.01
C SER A 292 6.48 1.78 0.23
N ALA A 293 5.51 2.11 1.09
CA ALA A 293 5.72 2.92 2.31
C ALA A 293 6.76 2.32 3.25
N SER A 294 6.86 0.98 3.34
CA SER A 294 7.92 0.29 4.09
C SER A 294 9.30 0.56 3.50
N GLU A 295 9.39 0.60 2.17
CA GLU A 295 10.62 0.90 1.46
C GLU A 295 11.03 2.38 1.60
N ILE A 296 10.04 3.28 1.68
CA ILE A 296 10.31 4.70 1.98
C ILE A 296 10.93 4.81 3.37
N VAL A 297 10.33 4.17 4.39
CA VAL A 297 10.85 4.23 5.76
C VAL A 297 12.25 3.62 5.85
N ALA A 298 12.45 2.41 5.35
CA ALA A 298 13.75 1.74 5.38
C ALA A 298 14.82 2.52 4.60
N GLY A 299 14.46 3.02 3.40
CA GLY A 299 15.39 3.75 2.54
C GLY A 299 15.78 5.12 3.10
N VAL A 300 14.85 5.85 3.72
CA VAL A 300 15.14 7.14 4.37
C VAL A 300 16.03 6.94 5.60
N MET A 301 15.74 5.92 6.42
CA MET A 301 16.59 5.57 7.57
C MET A 301 18.03 5.24 7.13
N GLN A 302 18.16 4.55 5.99
CA GLN A 302 19.46 4.21 5.38
C GLN A 302 20.15 5.43 4.79
N ASP A 303 19.43 6.21 3.96
CA ASP A 303 20.01 7.36 3.23
C ASP A 303 20.47 8.50 4.15
N LEU A 304 19.76 8.72 5.25
CA LEU A 304 20.10 9.73 6.24
C LEU A 304 21.01 9.19 7.38
N ASP A 305 21.51 7.96 7.24
CA ASP A 305 22.35 7.29 8.26
C ASP A 305 21.71 7.28 9.67
N ARG A 306 20.37 7.33 9.73
CA ARG A 306 19.63 7.32 11.00
C ARG A 306 19.53 5.91 11.60
N GLY A 307 19.68 4.87 10.78
CA GLY A 307 19.62 3.48 11.20
C GLY A 307 20.25 2.55 10.18
N VAL A 308 20.46 1.31 10.57
CA VAL A 308 20.92 0.23 9.68
C VAL A 308 19.75 -0.61 9.21
N VAL A 309 19.79 -1.01 7.94
CA VAL A 309 18.78 -1.89 7.34
C VAL A 309 19.30 -3.31 7.33
N VAL A 310 18.53 -4.24 7.87
CA VAL A 310 18.93 -5.65 8.05
C VAL A 310 17.89 -6.57 7.43
N GLY A 311 18.32 -7.66 6.82
CA GLY A 311 17.43 -8.69 6.29
C GLY A 311 17.67 -9.02 4.83
N ARG A 312 16.65 -8.92 3.99
CA ARG A 312 16.73 -9.25 2.55
C ARG A 312 16.17 -8.10 1.71
N GLN A 313 16.63 -8.03 0.47
CA GLN A 313 16.16 -7.03 -0.48
C GLN A 313 14.64 -6.93 -0.50
N SER A 314 14.13 -5.71 -0.49
CA SER A 314 12.70 -5.41 -0.48
C SER A 314 12.03 -5.65 -1.85
N PHE A 315 10.76 -5.35 -1.98
CA PHE A 315 9.95 -5.66 -3.16
C PHE A 315 10.33 -4.85 -4.41
N GLY A 316 10.67 -3.57 -4.25
CA GLY A 316 10.98 -2.66 -5.37
C GLY A 316 9.75 -1.96 -5.97
N LYS A 317 8.87 -1.36 -5.12
CA LYS A 317 7.74 -0.56 -5.57
C LYS A 317 7.96 0.92 -5.27
N GLY A 318 8.40 1.68 -6.29
CA GLY A 318 8.69 3.11 -6.25
C GLY A 318 7.61 3.99 -6.89
N LEU A 319 6.35 3.55 -6.89
CA LEU A 319 5.23 4.18 -7.61
C LEU A 319 4.13 4.66 -6.66
N VAL A 320 3.56 5.83 -6.99
CA VAL A 320 2.42 6.42 -6.29
C VAL A 320 1.16 6.24 -7.09
N GLN A 321 0.13 5.68 -6.47
CA GLN A 321 -1.19 5.55 -7.07
C GLN A 321 -2.15 6.62 -6.52
N THR A 322 -2.98 7.17 -7.41
CA THR A 322 -4.11 8.04 -7.09
C THR A 322 -5.40 7.32 -7.42
N ILE A 323 -6.39 7.44 -6.55
CA ILE A 323 -7.71 6.83 -6.73
C ILE A 323 -8.67 7.90 -7.24
N TYR A 324 -9.24 7.65 -8.40
CA TYR A 324 -10.28 8.47 -9.01
C TYR A 324 -11.63 7.75 -8.85
N ASN A 325 -12.56 8.35 -8.10
CA ASN A 325 -13.92 7.83 -8.01
C ASN A 325 -14.67 8.12 -9.29
N LEU A 326 -15.13 7.10 -9.99
CA LEU A 326 -15.92 7.23 -11.21
C LEU A 326 -17.40 7.38 -10.86
N ASP A 327 -17.86 6.59 -9.89
CA ASP A 327 -19.19 6.67 -9.28
C ASP A 327 -19.18 6.16 -7.83
N LYS A 328 -20.35 5.83 -7.26
CA LYS A 328 -20.49 5.33 -5.88
C LYS A 328 -19.85 3.95 -5.66
N GLU A 329 -19.76 3.15 -6.71
CA GLU A 329 -19.33 1.74 -6.64
C GLU A 329 -18.04 1.45 -7.41
N LYS A 330 -17.63 2.36 -8.30
CA LYS A 330 -16.51 2.17 -9.23
C LYS A 330 -15.42 3.21 -9.01
N SER A 331 -14.18 2.77 -9.08
CA SER A 331 -13.01 3.64 -8.96
C SER A 331 -11.91 3.18 -9.92
N LEU A 332 -11.09 4.11 -10.37
CA LEU A 332 -9.90 3.85 -11.13
C LEU A 332 -8.69 4.21 -10.26
N LYS A 333 -7.84 3.24 -9.97
CA LYS A 333 -6.57 3.45 -9.30
C LYS A 333 -5.50 3.56 -10.37
N VAL A 334 -4.84 4.72 -10.48
CA VAL A 334 -3.87 5.05 -11.53
C VAL A 334 -2.52 5.37 -10.93
N THR A 335 -1.47 4.87 -11.51
CA THR A 335 -0.10 5.30 -11.22
C THR A 335 0.11 6.70 -11.76
N THR A 336 0.35 7.66 -10.86
CA THR A 336 0.42 9.09 -11.19
C THR A 336 1.78 9.71 -10.96
N ALA A 337 2.67 9.05 -10.24
CA ALA A 337 4.02 9.52 -9.97
C ALA A 337 4.98 8.38 -9.61
N LYS A 338 6.26 8.63 -9.79
CA LYS A 338 7.37 7.92 -9.17
C LYS A 338 7.76 8.64 -7.89
N TYR A 339 8.34 7.94 -6.92
CA TYR A 339 8.90 8.59 -5.75
C TYR A 339 10.38 8.24 -5.56
N TYR A 340 11.08 9.19 -4.98
CA TYR A 340 12.52 9.19 -4.76
C TYR A 340 12.79 9.46 -3.29
N ILE A 341 13.82 8.85 -2.74
CA ILE A 341 14.27 9.01 -1.36
C ILE A 341 15.51 9.92 -1.28
N PRO A 342 15.99 10.34 -0.10
CA PRO A 342 16.95 11.44 0.05
C PRO A 342 18.20 11.36 -0.81
N SER A 343 18.77 10.18 -1.03
CA SER A 343 19.94 9.99 -1.91
C SER A 343 19.67 10.27 -3.40
N GLY A 344 18.43 10.46 -3.80
CA GLY A 344 18.04 10.65 -5.21
C GLY A 344 17.64 9.39 -5.93
N ARG A 345 17.76 8.22 -5.30
CA ARG A 345 17.46 6.96 -5.95
C ARG A 345 15.97 6.69 -6.06
N LEU A 346 15.59 6.16 -7.21
CA LEU A 346 14.30 5.54 -7.43
C LEU A 346 14.40 4.07 -7.01
N ILE A 347 13.53 3.62 -6.13
CA ILE A 347 13.54 2.23 -5.65
C ILE A 347 12.72 1.26 -6.51
N GLN A 348 12.00 1.78 -7.53
CA GLN A 348 11.22 0.96 -8.45
C GLN A 348 12.13 -0.02 -9.21
N LYS A 349 11.77 -1.31 -9.16
CA LYS A 349 12.48 -2.33 -9.95
C LYS A 349 12.28 -2.09 -11.46
N PRO A 350 13.30 -2.32 -12.30
CA PRO A 350 13.20 -2.21 -13.75
C PRO A 350 12.22 -3.22 -14.34
N GLY A 351 11.80 -3.00 -15.60
CA GLY A 351 11.02 -3.95 -16.37
C GLY A 351 9.56 -4.13 -15.92
N TYR A 352 9.00 -3.17 -15.19
CA TYR A 352 7.59 -3.21 -14.77
C TYR A 352 6.63 -2.59 -15.80
N LEU A 353 7.15 -1.84 -16.75
CA LEU A 353 6.38 -1.23 -17.85
C LEU A 353 6.50 -2.09 -19.11
N PRO A 354 5.41 -2.27 -19.88
CA PRO A 354 5.47 -2.86 -21.20
C PRO A 354 6.37 -2.04 -22.14
N ASP A 355 7.27 -2.69 -22.86
CA ASP A 355 8.26 -2.02 -23.72
C ASP A 355 7.64 -1.35 -24.95
N GLU A 356 6.43 -1.78 -25.36
CA GLU A 356 5.77 -1.31 -26.58
C GLU A 356 5.05 0.03 -26.44
N LEU A 357 4.47 0.31 -25.27
CA LEU A 357 3.65 1.51 -25.03
C LEU A 357 4.34 2.59 -24.22
N LEU A 358 5.20 2.22 -23.29
CA LEU A 358 5.79 3.14 -22.33
C LEU A 358 7.31 2.96 -22.26
N ALA A 359 8.05 4.06 -22.35
CA ALA A 359 9.49 4.04 -22.13
C ALA A 359 9.80 3.73 -20.65
N ASP A 360 10.59 2.68 -20.41
CA ASP A 360 11.09 2.37 -19.08
C ASP A 360 12.25 3.31 -18.71
N SER A 361 11.93 4.41 -18.05
CA SER A 361 12.91 5.39 -17.57
C SER A 361 13.70 4.91 -16.34
N THR A 362 13.43 3.69 -15.83
CA THR A 362 14.20 3.10 -14.72
C THR A 362 15.45 2.38 -15.17
N LYS A 363 15.63 2.19 -16.49
CA LYS A 363 16.82 1.57 -17.11
C LYS A 363 18.07 2.46 -17.06
N SER A 364 18.17 3.46 -16.19
CA SER A 364 19.39 4.23 -16.04
C SER A 364 20.45 3.35 -15.36
N ALA A 365 21.39 2.91 -16.16
CA ALA A 365 22.61 2.23 -15.73
C ALA A 365 23.43 3.11 -14.78
N ASP A 366 24.12 2.47 -13.82
CA ASP A 366 25.36 2.94 -13.18
C ASP A 366 25.33 4.28 -12.43
N THR A 367 24.18 4.78 -11.99
CA THR A 367 24.17 5.92 -11.07
C THR A 367 24.50 5.41 -9.67
N LEU A 368 25.68 5.78 -9.19
CA LEU A 368 26.09 5.55 -7.80
C LEU A 368 25.33 6.53 -6.90
N PHE A 369 24.66 6.00 -5.90
CA PHE A 369 24.01 6.80 -4.87
C PHE A 369 24.78 6.66 -3.56
N GLU A 370 24.73 7.71 -2.74
CA GLU A 370 25.41 7.73 -1.45
C GLU A 370 24.46 8.22 -0.36
N THR A 371 24.63 7.69 0.84
CA THR A 371 23.96 8.19 2.05
C THR A 371 24.57 9.54 2.46
N THR A 372 23.95 10.22 3.41
CA THR A 372 24.47 11.48 3.96
C THR A 372 25.92 11.32 4.51
N GLY A 373 26.23 10.15 5.07
CA GLY A 373 27.58 9.80 5.57
C GLY A 373 28.53 9.23 4.51
N GLY A 374 28.15 9.21 3.21
CA GLY A 374 29.01 8.77 2.11
C GLY A 374 29.07 7.25 1.91
N ARG A 375 28.15 6.47 2.51
CA ARG A 375 28.03 5.03 2.21
C ARG A 375 27.35 4.82 0.86
N ARG A 376 27.85 3.91 0.05
CA ARG A 376 27.26 3.55 -1.24
C ARG A 376 25.98 2.75 -1.03
N VAL A 377 24.94 3.08 -1.79
CA VAL A 377 23.65 2.41 -1.80
C VAL A 377 23.15 2.19 -3.23
N ASP A 378 22.42 1.10 -3.46
CA ASP A 378 21.92 0.75 -4.77
C ASP A 378 20.56 1.39 -5.05
N GLY A 379 20.32 1.75 -6.32
CA GLY A 379 19.02 2.17 -6.84
C GLY A 379 18.38 1.11 -7.74
N GLY A 380 17.07 1.22 -8.00
CA GLY A 380 16.41 0.45 -9.06
C GLY A 380 16.21 -1.04 -8.77
N GLY A 381 15.77 -1.40 -7.59
CA GLY A 381 15.53 -2.83 -7.30
C GLY A 381 14.95 -3.09 -5.91
N GLY A 382 14.40 -2.06 -5.28
CA GLY A 382 14.03 -2.06 -3.87
C GLY A 382 15.17 -1.54 -3.01
N ILE A 383 15.05 -1.75 -1.70
CA ILE A 383 16.09 -1.41 -0.72
C ILE A 383 16.96 -2.64 -0.49
N THR A 384 18.25 -2.50 -0.80
CA THR A 384 19.27 -3.49 -0.45
C THR A 384 19.67 -3.25 1.02
N PRO A 385 19.57 -4.27 1.90
CA PRO A 385 19.98 -4.12 3.29
C PRO A 385 21.48 -3.83 3.43
N ASP A 386 21.85 -3.08 4.47
CA ASP A 386 23.27 -2.92 4.89
C ASP A 386 23.84 -4.26 5.37
N HIS A 387 23.00 -5.09 6.01
CA HIS A 387 23.34 -6.44 6.46
C HIS A 387 22.37 -7.45 5.89
N VAL A 388 22.81 -8.18 4.87
CA VAL A 388 22.03 -9.22 4.22
C VAL A 388 22.03 -10.49 5.07
N ILE A 389 20.82 -10.99 5.39
CA ILE A 389 20.62 -12.26 6.08
C ILE A 389 20.25 -13.32 5.05
N ALA A 390 21.10 -14.33 4.92
CA ALA A 390 20.81 -15.49 4.07
C ALA A 390 19.57 -16.25 4.61
N MET A 391 18.82 -16.88 3.70
CA MET A 391 17.79 -17.84 4.12
C MET A 391 18.49 -19.12 4.56
N ASP A 392 18.18 -19.61 5.76
CA ASP A 392 18.42 -21.01 6.04
C ASP A 392 17.60 -21.85 5.04
N PRO A 393 18.17 -22.86 4.42
CA PRO A 393 17.39 -23.80 3.62
C PRO A 393 16.28 -24.35 4.52
N ALA A 394 15.04 -24.30 4.02
CA ALA A 394 13.88 -24.77 4.77
C ALA A 394 14.17 -26.18 5.27
N THR A 395 14.15 -26.37 6.59
CA THR A 395 14.20 -27.72 7.14
C THR A 395 12.97 -28.49 6.64
N PRO A 396 13.08 -29.80 6.32
CA PRO A 396 11.96 -30.60 5.78
C PRO A 396 10.70 -30.63 6.65
N ILE A 397 10.75 -30.10 7.87
CA ILE A 397 9.61 -30.00 8.80
C ILE A 397 8.69 -28.80 8.49
N LEU A 398 9.12 -27.87 7.62
CA LEU A 398 8.39 -26.66 7.29
C LEU A 398 7.94 -26.57 5.81
N SER A 399 8.10 -27.65 5.05
CA SER A 399 7.64 -27.76 3.65
C SER A 399 6.27 -28.40 3.53
#